data_9a031acad646d77b457ec0cc3e6b9444
#
_entry.id   9a031acad646d77b457ec0cc3e6b9444
#
_cell.length_a   1.000
_cell.length_b   1.000
_cell.length_c   1.000
_cell.angle_alpha   90.00
_cell.angle_beta   90.00
_cell.angle_gamma   90.00
#
_symmetry.space_group_name_H-M   'P 1'
#
loop_
_entity.id
_entity.type
_entity.pdbx_description
1 polymer ?
#
loop_
_entity_poly.entity_id
_entity_poly.type
_entity_poly.pdbx_seq_one_letter_code
_entity_poly.pdbx_strand_id
1 'polypeptide(L)'
;MNRRAAIGLLATTLGAVLVTAFASAQPRATRLTIARLQYDGGGDWYANPSSLPNLLQAIRERTSLKVEPQEARVRLTDDKLWDFPFLHVTGHGNITLSDVEVTRLRDYLLRGGFLHVSDNYGLDTAFRREIERVFPDRPLVDVPVTHPVYHIVYDFPKGVPKIHEHDGKPARGFGIFIGERLAVFYDYESDLGNGWEDPEVHKDPPELHEAALRMGVNLFTYAVTSRPIP
;
A
#
# COMPACT_ATOMS: atom_id res chain seq x y z
N MET A 1 16.75 -63.96 -68.95
CA MET A 1 16.25 -64.15 -67.56
C MET A 1 16.89 -62.97 -66.76
N ASN A 2 16.18 -61.84 -66.63
CA ASN A 2 16.61 -60.64 -65.94
C ASN A 2 15.73 -60.37 -64.73
N ARG A 3 16.34 -60.50 -63.55
CA ARG A 3 15.67 -60.10 -62.30
C ARG A 3 16.04 -58.59 -62.02
N ARG A 4 15.06 -57.72 -62.04
CA ARG A 4 15.15 -56.36 -61.61
C ARG A 4 14.89 -56.33 -60.11
N ALA A 5 15.88 -55.84 -59.35
CA ALA A 5 15.75 -55.49 -57.91
C ALA A 5 15.16 -54.10 -57.78
N ALA A 6 14.06 -53.96 -57.04
CA ALA A 6 13.48 -52.72 -56.69
C ALA A 6 14.08 -52.24 -55.34
N ILE A 7 14.69 -51.10 -55.38
CA ILE A 7 15.23 -50.42 -54.16
C ILE A 7 14.11 -49.52 -53.61
N GLY A 8 13.56 -49.89 -52.44
CA GLY A 8 12.60 -49.06 -51.70
C GLY A 8 13.32 -48.00 -50.88
N LEU A 9 13.01 -46.72 -51.15
CA LEU A 9 13.49 -45.56 -50.39
C LEU A 9 12.59 -45.37 -49.17
N LEU A 10 13.13 -45.63 -47.99
CA LEU A 10 12.43 -45.29 -46.72
C LEU A 10 12.72 -43.81 -46.44
N ALA A 11 11.70 -42.96 -46.52
CA ALA A 11 11.76 -41.58 -46.04
C ALA A 11 11.40 -41.53 -44.56
N THR A 12 12.40 -41.29 -43.69
CA THR A 12 12.21 -41.02 -42.27
C THR A 12 11.93 -39.52 -42.08
N THR A 13 10.68 -39.17 -41.77
CA THR A 13 10.28 -37.85 -41.36
C THR A 13 10.63 -37.64 -39.89
N LEU A 14 11.63 -36.79 -39.63
CA LEU A 14 12.00 -36.33 -38.27
C LEU A 14 11.00 -35.27 -37.87
N GLY A 15 10.05 -35.62 -37.00
CA GLY A 15 9.13 -34.66 -36.38
C GLY A 15 9.85 -33.85 -35.29
N ALA A 16 10.11 -32.57 -35.53
CA ALA A 16 10.61 -31.65 -34.50
C ALA A 16 9.48 -31.34 -33.51
N VAL A 17 9.58 -31.86 -32.29
CA VAL A 17 8.71 -31.48 -31.17
C VAL A 17 9.17 -30.15 -30.64
N LEU A 18 8.43 -29.08 -30.91
CA LEU A 18 8.63 -27.77 -30.31
C LEU A 18 8.19 -27.84 -28.82
N VAL A 19 9.14 -27.98 -27.91
CA VAL A 19 8.88 -27.83 -26.46
C VAL A 19 8.83 -26.34 -26.17
N THR A 20 7.62 -25.76 -26.11
CA THR A 20 7.43 -24.40 -25.59
C THR A 20 7.65 -24.44 -24.07
N ALA A 21 8.81 -23.97 -23.62
CA ALA A 21 9.07 -23.77 -22.22
C ALA A 21 8.18 -22.61 -21.72
N PHE A 22 7.09 -22.92 -21.02
CA PHE A 22 6.40 -21.94 -20.20
C PHE A 22 7.35 -21.56 -19.08
N ALA A 23 7.97 -20.37 -19.19
CA ALA A 23 8.63 -19.75 -18.06
C ALA A 23 7.58 -19.49 -16.99
N SER A 24 7.50 -20.34 -15.99
CA SER A 24 6.72 -20.08 -14.78
C SER A 24 7.34 -18.85 -14.11
N ALA A 25 6.67 -17.70 -14.16
CA ALA A 25 7.06 -16.54 -13.39
C ALA A 25 7.07 -16.98 -11.92
N GLN A 26 8.26 -17.00 -11.32
CA GLN A 26 8.39 -17.29 -9.88
C GLN A 26 7.59 -16.22 -9.12
N PRO A 27 6.80 -16.60 -8.11
CA PRO A 27 6.11 -15.62 -7.30
C PRO A 27 7.14 -14.67 -6.70
N ARG A 28 6.97 -13.38 -6.98
CA ARG A 28 7.87 -12.33 -6.48
C ARG A 28 7.74 -12.29 -4.96
N ALA A 29 8.84 -12.45 -4.24
CA ALA A 29 8.83 -12.43 -2.79
C ALA A 29 8.32 -11.07 -2.30
N THR A 30 7.19 -11.08 -1.58
CA THR A 30 6.64 -9.87 -0.98
C THR A 30 7.56 -9.41 0.15
N ARG A 31 8.06 -8.20 0.07
CA ARG A 31 8.84 -7.57 1.14
C ARG A 31 7.88 -6.98 2.16
N LEU A 32 7.90 -7.48 3.36
CA LEU A 32 7.13 -6.90 4.46
C LEU A 32 7.80 -5.61 4.92
N THR A 33 7.44 -4.52 4.29
CA THR A 33 7.81 -3.16 4.69
C THR A 33 6.75 -2.17 4.19
N ILE A 34 6.89 -0.91 4.59
CA ILE A 34 6.08 0.21 4.11
C ILE A 34 6.82 0.85 2.93
N ALA A 35 6.11 1.08 1.83
CA ALA A 35 6.65 1.82 0.71
C ALA A 35 6.06 3.24 0.68
N ARG A 36 6.91 4.25 0.84
CA ARG A 36 6.56 5.66 0.67
C ARG A 36 6.34 5.95 -0.81
N LEU A 37 5.18 6.48 -1.16
CA LEU A 37 4.85 6.83 -2.54
C LEU A 37 5.48 8.17 -2.93
N GLN A 38 6.28 8.15 -3.98
CA GLN A 38 6.78 9.35 -4.66
C GLN A 38 5.77 9.75 -5.73
N TYR A 39 5.07 10.85 -5.50
CA TYR A 39 4.06 11.40 -6.40
C TYR A 39 4.51 12.74 -6.99
N ASP A 40 3.88 13.17 -8.05
CA ASP A 40 4.08 14.48 -8.67
C ASP A 40 2.96 15.45 -8.21
N GLY A 41 3.08 16.72 -8.59
CA GLY A 41 2.09 17.76 -8.26
C GLY A 41 2.60 18.86 -7.35
N GLY A 42 3.83 18.75 -6.86
CA GLY A 42 4.50 19.80 -6.08
C GLY A 42 4.36 19.68 -4.56
N GLY A 43 3.63 18.65 -4.07
CA GLY A 43 3.63 18.34 -2.64
C GLY A 43 4.92 17.63 -2.20
N ASP A 44 5.22 17.72 -0.92
CA ASP A 44 6.46 17.21 -0.33
C ASP A 44 6.31 15.74 0.13
N TRP A 45 6.14 14.81 -0.80
CA TRP A 45 5.99 13.36 -0.54
C TRP A 45 7.07 12.80 0.42
N TYR A 46 8.17 13.52 0.60
CA TYR A 46 9.30 13.18 1.47
C TYR A 46 9.18 13.75 2.89
N ALA A 47 8.07 14.42 3.22
CA ALA A 47 7.80 14.91 4.57
C ALA A 47 7.86 13.78 5.60
N ASN A 48 8.06 14.13 6.87
CA ASN A 48 8.08 13.21 8.00
C ASN A 48 9.13 12.10 7.85
N PRO A 49 10.42 12.42 7.72
CA PRO A 49 11.47 11.45 7.34
C PRO A 49 11.72 10.36 8.40
N SER A 50 11.51 10.62 9.69
CA SER A 50 11.68 9.62 10.76
C SER A 50 10.44 8.75 10.99
N SER A 51 9.27 9.15 10.46
CA SER A 51 7.98 8.53 10.75
C SER A 51 7.92 7.03 10.41
N LEU A 52 8.28 6.64 9.20
CA LEU A 52 8.18 5.24 8.78
C LEU A 52 9.26 4.34 9.40
N PRO A 53 10.52 4.75 9.57
CA PRO A 53 11.48 4.02 10.37
C PRO A 53 10.99 3.72 11.80
N ASN A 54 10.43 4.72 12.48
CA ASN A 54 9.89 4.58 13.84
C ASN A 54 8.68 3.63 13.88
N LEU A 55 7.76 3.78 12.93
CA LEU A 55 6.63 2.86 12.82
C LEU A 55 7.08 1.42 12.55
N LEU A 56 8.03 1.21 11.63
CA LEU A 56 8.59 -0.12 11.36
C LEU A 56 9.29 -0.72 12.58
N GLN A 57 9.96 0.10 13.38
CA GLN A 57 10.52 -0.33 14.66
C GLN A 57 9.41 -0.76 15.62
N ALA A 58 8.37 0.06 15.79
CA ALA A 58 7.23 -0.27 16.64
C ALA A 58 6.54 -1.58 16.23
N ILE A 59 6.37 -1.83 14.92
CA ILE A 59 5.81 -3.08 14.40
C ILE A 59 6.68 -4.28 14.80
N ARG A 60 8.00 -4.19 14.64
CA ARG A 60 8.94 -5.28 15.02
C ARG A 60 8.92 -5.59 16.51
N GLU A 61 8.82 -4.57 17.35
CA GLU A 61 8.85 -4.70 18.80
C GLU A 61 7.52 -5.19 19.38
N ARG A 62 6.41 -4.88 18.73
CA ARG A 62 5.04 -5.04 19.28
C ARG A 62 4.24 -6.15 18.61
N THR A 63 4.77 -6.77 17.56
CA THR A 63 4.11 -7.85 16.82
C THR A 63 5.10 -8.98 16.51
N SER A 64 4.57 -10.12 16.04
CA SER A 64 5.38 -11.21 15.51
C SER A 64 5.77 -11.05 14.03
N LEU A 65 5.37 -9.94 13.41
CA LEU A 65 5.64 -9.67 11.99
C LEU A 65 7.12 -9.36 11.76
N LYS A 66 7.72 -10.07 10.82
CA LYS A 66 9.10 -9.84 10.40
C LYS A 66 9.11 -8.80 9.29
N VAL A 67 9.30 -7.53 9.64
CA VAL A 67 9.37 -6.43 8.70
C VAL A 67 10.80 -5.93 8.53
N GLU A 68 11.11 -5.39 7.35
CA GLU A 68 12.39 -4.72 7.08
C GLU A 68 12.57 -3.50 8.00
N PRO A 69 13.80 -3.16 8.39
CA PRO A 69 14.06 -2.03 9.28
C PRO A 69 13.87 -0.66 8.63
N GLN A 70 13.88 -0.61 7.32
CA GLN A 70 13.79 0.63 6.55
C GLN A 70 12.58 0.62 5.62
N GLU A 71 12.03 1.84 5.38
CA GLU A 71 11.04 2.05 4.35
C GLU A 71 11.61 1.80 2.95
N ALA A 72 10.73 1.46 2.02
CA ALA A 72 11.03 1.56 0.60
C ALA A 72 10.50 2.88 0.04
N ARG A 73 11.00 3.27 -1.15
CA ARG A 73 10.47 4.39 -1.92
C ARG A 73 10.11 3.91 -3.31
N VAL A 74 8.91 4.23 -3.76
CA VAL A 74 8.39 3.75 -5.05
C VAL A 74 7.58 4.85 -5.74
N ARG A 75 7.60 4.82 -7.07
CA ARG A 75 6.61 5.46 -7.92
C ARG A 75 5.54 4.43 -8.33
N LEU A 76 4.35 4.87 -8.64
CA LEU A 76 3.30 3.97 -9.16
C LEU A 76 3.71 3.30 -10.47
N THR A 77 4.63 3.90 -11.23
CA THR A 77 5.16 3.37 -12.49
C THR A 77 6.30 2.36 -12.31
N ASP A 78 6.86 2.20 -11.12
CA ASP A 78 7.94 1.25 -10.86
C ASP A 78 7.43 -0.20 -10.92
N ASP A 79 8.25 -1.10 -11.49
CA ASP A 79 7.93 -2.54 -11.50
C ASP A 79 7.96 -3.17 -10.11
N LYS A 80 8.77 -2.60 -9.20
CA LYS A 80 8.84 -3.05 -7.80
C LYS A 80 7.63 -2.69 -6.96
N LEU A 81 6.67 -1.89 -7.46
CA LEU A 81 5.43 -1.53 -6.76
C LEU A 81 4.74 -2.76 -6.16
N TRP A 82 4.72 -3.85 -6.92
CA TRP A 82 4.02 -5.08 -6.56
C TRP A 82 4.69 -5.89 -5.44
N ASP A 83 5.92 -5.53 -5.06
CA ASP A 83 6.67 -6.20 -3.99
C ASP A 83 6.20 -5.76 -2.60
N PHE A 84 5.47 -4.66 -2.49
CA PHE A 84 5.09 -4.04 -1.23
C PHE A 84 3.59 -4.18 -0.94
N PRO A 85 3.22 -4.67 0.25
CA PRO A 85 1.81 -4.83 0.61
C PRO A 85 1.14 -3.52 1.06
N PHE A 86 1.94 -2.52 1.46
CA PHE A 86 1.49 -1.29 2.10
C PHE A 86 2.17 -0.08 1.45
N LEU A 87 1.38 0.80 0.86
CA LEU A 87 1.81 2.12 0.41
C LEU A 87 1.44 3.17 1.43
N HIS A 88 2.32 4.15 1.61
CA HIS A 88 2.09 5.31 2.45
C HIS A 88 2.23 6.60 1.63
N VAL A 89 1.24 7.47 1.73
CA VAL A 89 1.23 8.83 1.21
C VAL A 89 1.26 9.80 2.38
N THR A 90 2.13 10.76 2.31
CA THR A 90 2.21 11.90 3.22
C THR A 90 2.63 13.13 2.40
N GLY A 91 2.51 14.31 2.96
CA GLY A 91 3.00 15.55 2.38
C GLY A 91 1.98 16.67 2.41
N HIS A 92 2.49 17.91 2.32
CA HIS A 92 1.68 19.12 2.27
C HIS A 92 1.37 19.49 0.82
N GLY A 93 0.22 20.12 0.62
CA GLY A 93 -0.14 20.72 -0.67
C GLY A 93 -0.71 19.75 -1.69
N ASN A 94 -0.18 19.76 -2.90
CA ASN A 94 -0.84 19.12 -4.02
C ASN A 94 -0.24 17.77 -4.40
N ILE A 95 -1.11 16.81 -4.71
CA ILE A 95 -0.76 15.53 -5.34
C ILE A 95 -1.43 15.48 -6.72
N THR A 96 -0.71 15.01 -7.73
CA THR A 96 -1.25 14.80 -9.09
C THR A 96 -0.78 13.44 -9.61
N LEU A 97 -1.71 12.66 -10.12
CA LEU A 97 -1.47 11.37 -10.75
C LEU A 97 -1.72 11.46 -12.26
N SER A 98 -0.82 10.95 -13.06
CA SER A 98 -1.07 10.70 -14.49
C SER A 98 -2.11 9.58 -14.66
N ASP A 99 -2.71 9.46 -15.85
CA ASP A 99 -3.70 8.42 -16.13
C ASP A 99 -3.13 7.00 -15.99
N VAL A 100 -1.85 6.85 -16.30
CA VAL A 100 -1.12 5.58 -16.08
C VAL A 100 -1.03 5.27 -14.59
N GLU A 101 -0.69 6.25 -13.77
CA GLU A 101 -0.58 6.09 -12.31
C GLU A 101 -1.94 5.82 -11.67
N VAL A 102 -3.00 6.47 -12.12
CA VAL A 102 -4.38 6.19 -11.70
C VAL A 102 -4.74 4.73 -11.98
N THR A 103 -4.44 4.23 -13.17
CA THR A 103 -4.69 2.83 -13.54
C THR A 103 -3.88 1.86 -12.68
N ARG A 104 -2.60 2.13 -12.51
CA ARG A 104 -1.70 1.27 -11.73
C ARG A 104 -2.06 1.25 -10.23
N LEU A 105 -2.45 2.38 -9.65
CA LEU A 105 -2.91 2.43 -8.26
C LEU A 105 -4.21 1.64 -8.08
N ARG A 106 -5.16 1.78 -9.01
CA ARG A 106 -6.38 0.96 -9.01
C ARG A 106 -6.06 -0.54 -9.05
N ASP A 107 -5.21 -0.96 -9.98
CA ASP A 107 -4.80 -2.36 -10.11
C ASP A 107 -4.08 -2.87 -8.87
N TYR A 108 -3.21 -2.05 -8.27
CA TYR A 108 -2.52 -2.38 -7.04
C TYR A 108 -3.50 -2.66 -5.89
N LEU A 109 -4.49 -1.79 -5.71
CA LEU A 109 -5.50 -1.92 -4.67
C LEU A 109 -6.44 -3.11 -4.92
N LEU A 110 -6.86 -3.32 -6.17
CA LEU A 110 -7.70 -4.46 -6.55
C LEU A 110 -6.99 -5.82 -6.33
N ARG A 111 -5.68 -5.88 -6.49
CA ARG A 111 -4.86 -7.08 -6.26
C ARG A 111 -4.47 -7.31 -4.80
N GLY A 112 -5.05 -6.57 -3.87
CA GLY A 112 -4.83 -6.77 -2.43
C GLY A 112 -3.80 -5.85 -1.79
N GLY A 113 -3.29 -4.86 -2.51
CA GLY A 113 -2.50 -3.77 -1.94
C GLY A 113 -3.32 -2.92 -0.97
N PHE A 114 -2.64 -2.21 -0.08
CA PHE A 114 -3.24 -1.28 0.87
C PHE A 114 -2.59 0.09 0.73
N LEU A 115 -3.40 1.15 0.75
CA LEU A 115 -2.95 2.53 0.75
C LEU A 115 -3.34 3.20 2.06
N HIS A 116 -2.36 3.69 2.79
CA HIS A 116 -2.54 4.63 3.88
C HIS A 116 -2.19 6.04 3.41
N VAL A 117 -3.03 7.01 3.74
CA VAL A 117 -2.80 8.43 3.45
C VAL A 117 -2.87 9.19 4.76
N SER A 118 -1.77 9.84 5.11
CA SER A 118 -1.70 10.72 6.27
C SER A 118 -2.09 12.14 5.88
N ASP A 119 -3.02 12.71 6.64
CA ASP A 119 -3.55 14.04 6.39
C ASP A 119 -2.59 15.11 6.90
N ASN A 120 -1.58 15.44 6.09
CA ASN A 120 -0.83 16.66 6.34
C ASN A 120 -1.63 17.88 5.84
N TYR A 121 -1.42 19.02 6.49
CA TYR A 121 -2.16 20.25 6.20
C TYR A 121 -2.16 20.62 4.70
N GLY A 122 -3.35 20.74 4.13
CA GLY A 122 -3.57 21.12 2.72
C GLY A 122 -3.58 19.98 1.71
N LEU A 123 -3.42 18.71 2.12
CA LEU A 123 -3.48 17.55 1.21
C LEU A 123 -4.92 17.14 0.85
N ASP A 124 -5.89 17.34 1.74
CA ASP A 124 -7.26 16.78 1.64
C ASP A 124 -7.91 16.98 0.27
N THR A 125 -7.98 18.21 -0.20
CA THR A 125 -8.65 18.53 -1.48
C THR A 125 -7.98 17.82 -2.66
N ALA A 126 -6.65 17.81 -2.68
CA ALA A 126 -5.89 17.19 -3.76
C ALA A 126 -6.01 15.66 -3.71
N PHE A 127 -5.90 15.06 -2.53
CA PHE A 127 -6.07 13.62 -2.38
C PHE A 127 -7.47 13.15 -2.79
N ARG A 128 -8.54 13.82 -2.34
CA ARG A 128 -9.92 13.46 -2.71
C ARG A 128 -10.14 13.51 -4.22
N ARG A 129 -9.61 14.53 -4.89
CA ARG A 129 -9.66 14.63 -6.36
C ARG A 129 -8.99 13.43 -7.03
N GLU A 130 -7.79 13.06 -6.61
CA GLU A 130 -7.04 11.98 -7.26
C GLU A 130 -7.64 10.60 -6.94
N ILE A 131 -8.09 10.36 -5.71
CA ILE A 131 -8.67 9.06 -5.35
C ILE A 131 -10.03 8.82 -6.01
N GLU A 132 -10.81 9.87 -6.29
CA GLU A 132 -12.03 9.80 -7.09
C GLU A 132 -11.73 9.37 -8.53
N ARG A 133 -10.63 9.83 -9.13
CA ARG A 133 -10.17 9.34 -10.44
C ARG A 133 -9.78 7.86 -10.41
N VAL A 134 -9.19 7.41 -9.30
CA VAL A 134 -8.85 5.99 -9.11
C VAL A 134 -10.11 5.14 -8.99
N PHE A 135 -11.11 5.57 -8.22
CA PHE A 135 -12.37 4.86 -8.02
C PHE A 135 -13.59 5.77 -8.14
N PRO A 136 -14.01 6.09 -9.37
CA PRO A 136 -15.16 6.98 -9.60
C PRO A 136 -16.49 6.37 -9.14
N ASP A 137 -16.54 5.06 -9.00
CA ASP A 137 -17.71 4.27 -8.54
C ASP A 137 -17.68 3.94 -7.04
N ARG A 138 -16.63 4.34 -6.30
CA ARG A 138 -16.42 4.02 -4.88
C ARG A 138 -15.95 5.24 -4.11
N PRO A 139 -16.86 6.01 -3.51
CA PRO A 139 -16.47 7.19 -2.74
C PRO A 139 -15.71 6.80 -1.47
N LEU A 140 -14.91 7.74 -0.95
CA LEU A 140 -14.42 7.68 0.42
C LEU A 140 -15.60 7.74 1.39
N VAL A 141 -15.70 6.74 2.25
CA VAL A 141 -16.73 6.63 3.30
C VAL A 141 -16.09 6.57 4.68
N ASP A 142 -16.84 6.94 5.72
CA ASP A 142 -16.37 6.72 7.10
C ASP A 142 -16.09 5.24 7.34
N VAL A 143 -14.94 4.96 7.93
CA VAL A 143 -14.64 3.61 8.44
C VAL A 143 -15.32 3.45 9.79
N PRO A 144 -16.29 2.53 9.92
CA PRO A 144 -17.01 2.35 11.18
C PRO A 144 -16.05 2.04 12.33
N VAL A 145 -16.27 2.62 13.51
CA VAL A 145 -15.43 2.39 14.69
C VAL A 145 -15.39 0.92 15.13
N THR A 146 -16.35 0.09 14.69
CA THR A 146 -16.37 -1.36 14.89
C THR A 146 -15.51 -2.14 13.90
N HIS A 147 -14.92 -1.45 12.90
CA HIS A 147 -14.12 -2.12 11.89
C HIS A 147 -12.82 -2.71 12.49
N PRO A 148 -12.39 -3.92 12.07
CA PRO A 148 -11.21 -4.60 12.62
C PRO A 148 -9.93 -3.76 12.63
N VAL A 149 -9.76 -2.80 11.72
CA VAL A 149 -8.59 -1.91 11.69
C VAL A 149 -8.38 -1.15 13.00
N TYR A 150 -9.45 -0.90 13.75
CA TYR A 150 -9.40 -0.20 15.04
C TYR A 150 -9.19 -1.14 16.23
N HIS A 151 -9.16 -2.48 16.03
CA HIS A 151 -9.18 -3.46 17.13
C HIS A 151 -8.19 -4.61 16.95
N ILE A 152 -7.45 -4.68 15.85
CA ILE A 152 -6.69 -5.88 15.47
C ILE A 152 -5.50 -6.19 16.41
N VAL A 153 -4.85 -5.16 16.95
CA VAL A 153 -3.76 -5.28 17.94
C VAL A 153 -4.07 -4.42 19.16
N TYR A 154 -4.45 -3.18 18.93
CA TYR A 154 -4.82 -2.20 19.95
C TYR A 154 -6.25 -1.74 19.75
N ASP A 155 -6.90 -1.39 20.85
CA ASP A 155 -8.31 -0.98 20.85
C ASP A 155 -8.46 0.55 20.70
N PHE A 156 -9.19 0.98 19.66
CA PHE A 156 -9.52 2.36 19.37
C PHE A 156 -11.04 2.54 19.25
N PRO A 157 -11.78 2.45 20.35
CA PRO A 157 -13.26 2.44 20.32
C PRO A 157 -13.88 3.78 19.86
N LYS A 158 -13.06 4.84 19.77
CA LYS A 158 -13.47 6.15 19.27
C LYS A 158 -12.98 6.42 17.84
N GLY A 159 -12.34 5.44 17.18
CA GLY A 159 -11.73 5.60 15.85
C GLY A 159 -10.32 6.17 15.91
N VAL A 160 -9.87 6.77 14.81
CA VAL A 160 -8.52 7.31 14.67
C VAL A 160 -8.24 8.42 15.71
N PRO A 161 -7.08 8.41 16.40
CA PRO A 161 -6.74 9.47 17.37
C PRO A 161 -6.46 10.80 16.66
N LYS A 162 -6.78 11.92 17.31
CA LYS A 162 -6.38 13.26 16.89
C LYS A 162 -4.95 13.50 17.37
N ILE A 163 -4.02 13.73 16.45
CA ILE A 163 -2.60 13.99 16.77
C ILE A 163 -2.31 15.48 16.64
N HIS A 164 -2.54 16.05 15.46
CA HIS A 164 -2.33 17.49 15.21
C HIS A 164 -3.65 18.21 14.92
N GLU A 165 -3.63 19.52 15.16
CA GLU A 165 -4.73 20.40 14.79
C GLU A 165 -4.47 20.98 13.40
N HIS A 166 -5.45 20.81 12.50
CA HIS A 166 -5.46 21.47 11.18
C HIS A 166 -6.53 22.57 11.13
N ASP A 167 -7.75 22.18 10.78
CA ASP A 167 -8.90 23.10 10.64
C ASP A 167 -9.84 23.05 11.85
N GLY A 168 -9.41 22.45 12.98
CA GLY A 168 -10.20 22.32 14.19
C GLY A 168 -11.36 21.34 14.08
N LYS A 169 -11.34 20.45 13.08
CA LYS A 169 -12.35 19.42 12.89
C LYS A 169 -11.98 18.14 13.64
N PRO A 170 -12.94 17.28 13.96
CA PRO A 170 -12.65 16.00 14.60
C PRO A 170 -11.88 15.08 13.65
N ALA A 171 -10.95 14.29 14.20
CA ALA A 171 -10.26 13.25 13.45
C ALA A 171 -11.25 12.19 12.98
N ARG A 172 -11.12 11.76 11.72
CA ARG A 172 -11.98 10.75 11.09
C ARG A 172 -11.15 9.81 10.22
N GLY A 173 -11.41 8.53 10.32
CA GLY A 173 -10.90 7.55 9.37
C GLY A 173 -11.85 7.42 8.19
N PHE A 174 -11.40 7.79 6.99
CA PHE A 174 -12.12 7.51 5.75
C PHE A 174 -11.50 6.32 5.04
N GLY A 175 -12.28 5.60 4.25
CA GLY A 175 -11.77 4.47 3.50
C GLY A 175 -12.49 4.18 2.20
N ILE A 176 -11.84 3.39 1.36
CA ILE A 176 -12.45 2.74 0.19
C ILE A 176 -12.42 1.23 0.42
N PHE A 177 -13.57 0.60 0.23
CA PHE A 177 -13.75 -0.83 0.39
C PHE A 177 -13.79 -1.53 -0.97
N ILE A 178 -13.10 -2.68 -1.05
CA ILE A 178 -13.17 -3.61 -2.19
C ILE A 178 -13.79 -4.91 -1.66
N GLY A 179 -15.08 -5.11 -1.92
CA GLY A 179 -15.87 -6.06 -1.16
C GLY A 179 -15.92 -5.64 0.32
N GLU A 180 -15.57 -6.56 1.22
CA GLU A 180 -15.50 -6.28 2.66
C GLU A 180 -14.12 -5.75 3.11
N ARG A 181 -13.11 -5.80 2.23
CA ARG A 181 -11.75 -5.40 2.56
C ARG A 181 -11.58 -3.89 2.45
N LEU A 182 -11.13 -3.25 3.51
CA LEU A 182 -10.63 -1.88 3.49
C LEU A 182 -9.31 -1.85 2.70
N ALA A 183 -9.30 -1.17 1.55
CA ALA A 183 -8.15 -1.07 0.67
C ALA A 183 -7.43 0.26 0.78
N VAL A 184 -8.14 1.32 1.12
CA VAL A 184 -7.59 2.66 1.37
C VAL A 184 -8.02 3.10 2.75
N PHE A 185 -7.10 3.64 3.53
CA PHE A 185 -7.38 4.32 4.80
C PHE A 185 -6.78 5.72 4.77
N TYR A 186 -7.61 6.73 5.03
CA TYR A 186 -7.23 8.14 5.08
C TYR A 186 -7.55 8.69 6.47
N ASP A 187 -6.55 9.18 7.17
CA ASP A 187 -6.63 9.66 8.56
C ASP A 187 -6.92 11.15 8.66
N TYR A 188 -8.02 11.58 8.02
CA TYR A 188 -8.44 12.98 7.95
C TYR A 188 -8.41 13.69 9.29
N GLU A 189 -7.80 14.90 9.35
CA GLU A 189 -7.64 15.72 10.55
C GLU A 189 -6.94 15.02 11.73
N SER A 190 -6.19 13.94 11.47
CA SER A 190 -5.46 13.19 12.50
C SER A 190 -3.96 13.44 12.45
N ASP A 191 -3.37 13.32 11.26
CA ASP A 191 -1.95 13.43 11.00
C ASP A 191 -1.11 12.38 11.75
N LEU A 192 -1.45 11.11 11.53
CA LEU A 192 -0.71 9.99 12.11
C LEU A 192 0.78 10.02 11.74
N GLY A 193 1.09 10.47 10.51
CA GLY A 193 2.47 10.55 10.02
C GLY A 193 3.36 11.44 10.87
N ASN A 194 2.86 12.59 11.32
CA ASN A 194 3.56 13.47 12.25
C ASN A 194 3.75 12.80 13.61
N GLY A 195 2.71 12.12 14.11
CA GLY A 195 2.77 11.41 15.39
C GLY A 195 3.72 10.21 15.40
N TRP A 196 4.21 9.75 14.25
CA TRP A 196 5.23 8.70 14.16
C TRP A 196 6.66 9.25 14.14
N GLU A 197 6.85 10.56 13.96
CA GLU A 197 8.19 11.15 13.94
C GLU A 197 8.88 11.10 15.31
N ASP A 198 10.16 11.42 15.33
CA ASP A 198 10.90 11.54 16.58
C ASP A 198 10.22 12.57 17.50
N PRO A 199 10.09 12.31 18.80
CA PRO A 199 9.33 13.16 19.73
C PRO A 199 9.77 14.62 19.75
N GLU A 200 11.03 14.89 19.40
CA GLU A 200 11.61 16.23 19.38
C GLU A 200 11.14 17.09 18.20
N VAL A 201 10.63 16.45 17.13
CA VAL A 201 10.23 17.14 15.88
C VAL A 201 8.99 17.99 16.11
N HIS A 202 7.90 17.35 16.55
CA HIS A 202 6.62 18.05 16.77
C HIS A 202 6.37 18.36 18.24
N LYS A 203 7.12 17.73 19.15
CA LYS A 203 6.96 17.86 20.61
C LYS A 203 5.58 17.48 21.10
N ASP A 204 4.98 16.51 20.45
CA ASP A 204 3.70 15.97 20.84
C ASP A 204 3.76 15.40 22.27
N PRO A 205 2.68 15.49 23.04
CA PRO A 205 2.55 14.76 24.29
C PRO A 205 2.85 13.28 24.08
N PRO A 206 3.62 12.62 24.99
CA PRO A 206 3.99 11.21 24.84
C PRO A 206 2.82 10.26 24.58
N GLU A 207 1.64 10.57 25.14
CA GLU A 207 0.42 9.81 24.95
C GLU A 207 -0.13 9.91 23.52
N LEU A 208 0.05 11.03 22.82
CA LEU A 208 -0.37 11.19 21.43
C LEU A 208 0.60 10.48 20.49
N HIS A 209 1.91 10.62 20.72
CA HIS A 209 2.92 9.87 19.99
C HIS A 209 2.69 8.35 20.11
N GLU A 210 2.44 7.85 21.32
CA GLU A 210 2.14 6.43 21.57
C GLU A 210 0.82 6.01 20.88
N ALA A 211 -0.22 6.85 20.92
CA ALA A 211 -1.49 6.55 20.24
C ALA A 211 -1.30 6.47 18.72
N ALA A 212 -0.51 7.37 18.13
CA ALA A 212 -0.18 7.34 16.71
C ALA A 212 0.54 6.05 16.33
N LEU A 213 1.59 5.66 17.06
CA LEU A 213 2.32 4.41 16.81
C LEU A 213 1.42 3.17 16.94
N ARG A 214 0.55 3.10 17.94
CA ARG A 214 -0.42 2.00 18.11
C ARG A 214 -1.38 1.91 16.92
N MET A 215 -1.89 3.05 16.45
CA MET A 215 -2.78 3.07 15.29
C MET A 215 -2.05 2.65 14.02
N GLY A 216 -0.79 3.07 13.84
CA GLY A 216 0.05 2.62 12.74
C GLY A 216 0.32 1.11 12.74
N VAL A 217 0.56 0.52 13.93
CA VAL A 217 0.68 -0.94 14.08
C VAL A 217 -0.61 -1.65 13.68
N ASN A 218 -1.77 -1.12 14.06
CA ASN A 218 -3.06 -1.65 13.63
C ASN A 218 -3.22 -1.60 12.11
N LEU A 219 -2.94 -0.46 11.48
CA LEU A 219 -3.05 -0.26 10.03
C LEU A 219 -2.18 -1.26 9.27
N PHE A 220 -0.92 -1.39 9.65
CA PHE A 220 -0.01 -2.30 8.98
C PHE A 220 -0.40 -3.77 9.18
N THR A 221 -0.74 -4.16 10.42
CA THR A 221 -1.17 -5.53 10.72
C THR A 221 -2.44 -5.88 9.95
N TYR A 222 -3.44 -4.99 9.93
CA TYR A 222 -4.63 -5.18 9.12
C TYR A 222 -4.30 -5.37 7.65
N ALA A 223 -3.48 -4.49 7.07
CA ALA A 223 -3.12 -4.53 5.67
C ALA A 223 -2.50 -5.86 5.23
N VAL A 224 -1.60 -6.43 6.05
CA VAL A 224 -0.90 -7.66 5.68
C VAL A 224 -1.67 -8.94 6.00
N THR A 225 -2.66 -8.88 6.92
CA THR A 225 -3.48 -10.03 7.30
C THR A 225 -4.83 -10.10 6.61
N SER A 226 -5.34 -9.00 6.08
CA SER A 226 -6.62 -8.91 5.35
C SER A 226 -6.50 -9.06 3.83
N ARG A 227 -5.30 -9.38 3.32
CA ARG A 227 -5.08 -9.58 1.88
C ARG A 227 -5.87 -10.81 1.40
N PRO A 228 -6.47 -10.75 0.18
CA PRO A 228 -6.98 -11.95 -0.45
C PRO A 228 -5.87 -13.00 -0.54
N ILE A 229 -6.17 -14.23 -0.17
CA ILE A 229 -5.28 -15.38 -0.44
C ILE A 229 -5.30 -15.60 -1.96
N PRO A 230 -4.13 -15.68 -2.62
CA PRO A 230 -4.04 -15.90 -4.06
C PRO A 230 -4.68 -17.21 -4.50
#